data_ece99e025b07a00ecd1d7140f02661ce
#
_entry.id   ece99e025b07a00ecd1d7140f02661ce
#
_cell.length_a   1.000
_cell.length_b   1.000
_cell.length_c   1.000
_cell.angle_alpha   90.00
_cell.angle_beta   90.00
_cell.angle_gamma   90.00
#
_symmetry.space_group_name_H-M   'P 1'
#
loop_
_entity.id
_entity.type
_entity.pdbx_description
1 polymer ?
#
loop_
_entity_poly.entity_id
_entity_poly.type
_entity_poly.pdbx_seq_one_letter_code
_entity_poly.pdbx_strand_id
1 'polypeptide(L)'
;MTTTATTAPPWTTTRWFNGDPLELADLRGRVVVLEAFQMLCPGCVSTALPQATRLARTFGDDLAVIGLHSVFEHHAAMTPTSLEAFLHEYGIGFPVGVDAHRGDDPTPVTFARYGMRGTPTTVLIDRDGVLRGHHLGAADDMALAAAVARLIEAGPVDWHAERPSPVCTVDGKCA
;
A
#
# COMPACT_ATOMS: atom_id res chain seq x y z
N MET A 1 -2.71 27.02 -8.19
CA MET A 1 -3.03 26.54 -6.84
C MET A 1 -1.90 25.63 -6.42
N THR A 2 -1.09 26.04 -5.47
CA THR A 2 0.04 25.24 -4.96
C THR A 2 -0.55 24.15 -4.05
N THR A 3 -0.64 22.93 -4.56
CA THR A 3 -0.99 21.78 -3.72
C THR A 3 0.11 21.62 -2.69
N THR A 4 -0.19 21.87 -1.44
CA THR A 4 0.78 21.71 -0.34
C THR A 4 1.13 20.21 -0.28
N ALA A 5 2.38 19.88 -0.61
CA ALA A 5 2.87 18.51 -0.54
C ALA A 5 2.78 18.02 0.91
N THR A 6 1.99 16.99 1.16
CA THR A 6 1.80 16.43 2.50
C THR A 6 2.83 15.34 2.74
N THR A 7 3.70 15.53 3.73
CA THR A 7 4.62 14.49 4.18
C THR A 7 3.83 13.30 4.71
N ALA A 8 4.18 12.10 4.27
CA ALA A 8 3.56 10.88 4.76
C ALA A 8 3.84 10.73 6.28
N PRO A 9 2.82 10.47 7.10
CA PRO A 9 3.01 10.32 8.53
C PRO A 9 3.76 9.02 8.85
N PRO A 10 4.49 8.95 9.97
CA PRO A 10 5.14 7.72 10.39
C PRO A 10 4.10 6.65 10.73
N TRP A 11 4.44 5.40 10.46
CA TRP A 11 3.65 4.27 10.97
C TRP A 11 4.00 3.94 12.42
N THR A 12 3.12 3.18 13.07
CA THR A 12 3.31 2.67 14.43
C THR A 12 2.97 1.20 14.43
N THR A 13 3.98 0.37 14.57
CA THR A 13 3.86 -1.09 14.49
C THR A 13 4.32 -1.75 15.80
N THR A 14 3.80 -2.94 16.09
CA THR A 14 4.13 -3.72 17.28
C THR A 14 5.12 -4.85 16.98
N ARG A 15 5.14 -5.35 15.76
CA ARG A 15 5.98 -6.46 15.32
C ARG A 15 6.24 -6.36 13.82
N TRP A 16 7.38 -6.90 13.38
CA TRP A 16 7.74 -7.02 11.98
C TRP A 16 8.01 -8.48 11.60
N PHE A 17 7.74 -8.78 10.33
CA PHE A 17 8.03 -10.04 9.66
C PHE A 17 8.78 -9.77 8.36
N ASN A 18 9.55 -10.74 7.89
CA ASN A 18 10.35 -10.69 6.65
C ASN A 18 11.40 -9.57 6.64
N GLY A 19 11.89 -9.16 7.80
CA GLY A 19 12.95 -8.15 7.95
C GLY A 19 12.94 -7.51 9.34
N ASP A 20 13.92 -6.65 9.54
CA ASP A 20 14.05 -5.85 10.76
C ASP A 20 12.99 -4.73 10.81
N PRO A 21 12.71 -4.17 11.98
CA PRO A 21 11.86 -3.00 12.11
C PRO A 21 12.34 -1.85 11.22
N LEU A 22 11.41 -1.27 10.46
CA LEU A 22 11.68 -0.19 9.51
C LEU A 22 10.87 1.05 9.88
N GLU A 23 11.51 2.20 9.81
CA GLU A 23 10.85 3.50 9.86
C GLU A 23 10.75 4.10 8.45
N LEU A 24 9.74 4.94 8.23
CA LEU A 24 9.59 5.60 6.93
C LEU A 24 10.83 6.46 6.56
N ALA A 25 11.54 6.97 7.57
CA ALA A 25 12.77 7.73 7.39
C ALA A 25 13.90 6.91 6.78
N ASP A 26 13.97 5.60 7.06
CA ASP A 26 15.00 4.69 6.54
C ASP A 26 14.84 4.42 5.05
N LEU A 27 13.67 4.73 4.50
CA LEU A 27 13.30 4.48 3.10
C LEU A 27 13.45 5.73 2.22
N ARG A 28 14.06 6.80 2.74
CA ARG A 28 14.35 7.99 1.93
C ARG A 28 15.22 7.64 0.72
N GLY A 29 14.91 8.27 -0.40
CA GLY A 29 15.55 7.97 -1.69
C GLY A 29 14.90 6.84 -2.49
N ARG A 30 13.98 6.09 -1.90
CA ARG A 30 13.17 5.06 -2.57
C ARG A 30 11.71 5.46 -2.64
N VAL A 31 11.04 5.03 -3.68
CA VAL A 31 9.56 5.08 -3.73
C VAL A 31 9.03 4.00 -2.78
N VAL A 32 7.96 4.31 -2.05
CA VAL A 32 7.33 3.36 -1.13
C VAL A 32 5.90 3.06 -1.57
N VAL A 33 5.57 1.78 -1.67
CA VAL A 33 4.20 1.26 -1.72
C VAL A 33 3.89 0.69 -0.35
N LEU A 34 3.01 1.35 0.40
CA LEU A 34 2.47 0.84 1.65
C LEU A 34 1.13 0.18 1.36
N GLU A 35 1.04 -1.12 1.58
CA GLU A 35 -0.16 -1.92 1.33
C GLU A 35 -0.81 -2.34 2.64
N ALA A 36 -1.91 -1.66 3.01
CA ALA A 36 -2.69 -2.03 4.19
C ALA A 36 -3.64 -3.17 3.86
N PHE A 37 -3.55 -4.25 4.62
CA PHE A 37 -4.29 -5.48 4.37
C PHE A 37 -4.75 -6.19 5.63
N GLN A 38 -5.69 -7.10 5.47
CA GLN A 38 -6.07 -8.12 6.46
C GLN A 38 -6.03 -9.51 5.82
N MET A 39 -5.65 -10.53 6.58
CA MET A 39 -5.55 -11.92 6.09
C MET A 39 -6.89 -12.49 5.62
N LEU A 40 -7.99 -12.06 6.22
CA LEU A 40 -9.35 -12.54 5.89
C LEU A 40 -10.08 -11.63 4.89
N CYS A 41 -9.39 -10.60 4.36
CA CYS A 41 -9.96 -9.71 3.34
C CYS A 41 -9.80 -10.36 1.95
N PRO A 42 -10.89 -10.74 1.25
CA PRO A 42 -10.80 -11.41 -0.05
C PRO A 42 -10.04 -10.61 -1.11
N GLY A 43 -10.29 -9.29 -1.20
CA GLY A 43 -9.60 -8.40 -2.14
C GLY A 43 -8.10 -8.27 -1.85
N CYS A 44 -7.71 -8.33 -0.57
CA CYS A 44 -6.30 -8.35 -0.17
C CYS A 44 -5.60 -9.60 -0.68
N VAL A 45 -6.20 -10.77 -0.41
CA VAL A 45 -5.59 -12.07 -0.73
C VAL A 45 -5.59 -12.35 -2.23
N SER A 46 -6.70 -12.07 -2.91
CA SER A 46 -6.85 -12.40 -4.33
C SER A 46 -6.18 -11.41 -5.28
N THR A 47 -5.97 -10.17 -4.86
CA THR A 47 -5.52 -9.11 -5.76
C THR A 47 -4.35 -8.30 -5.19
N ALA A 48 -4.53 -7.61 -4.06
CA ALA A 48 -3.57 -6.60 -3.61
C ALA A 48 -2.20 -7.19 -3.19
N LEU A 49 -2.16 -8.26 -2.41
CA LEU A 49 -0.90 -8.90 -2.00
C LEU A 49 -0.15 -9.55 -3.18
N PRO A 50 -0.80 -10.27 -4.12
CA PRO A 50 -0.16 -10.70 -5.36
C PRO A 50 0.38 -9.53 -6.20
N GLN A 51 -0.37 -8.42 -6.30
CA GLN A 51 0.05 -7.20 -6.99
C GLN A 51 1.28 -6.59 -6.33
N ALA A 52 1.27 -6.40 -5.01
CA ALA A 52 2.41 -5.90 -4.24
C ALA A 52 3.67 -6.77 -4.43
N THR A 53 3.50 -8.10 -4.45
CA THR A 53 4.60 -9.04 -4.72
C THR A 53 5.17 -8.86 -6.14
N ARG A 54 4.31 -8.65 -7.15
CA ARG A 54 4.78 -8.38 -8.52
C ARG A 54 5.53 -7.06 -8.61
N LEU A 55 5.03 -6.00 -7.97
CA LEU A 55 5.70 -4.70 -7.92
C LEU A 55 7.09 -4.81 -7.29
N ALA A 56 7.21 -5.48 -6.14
CA ALA A 56 8.50 -5.68 -5.46
C ALA A 56 9.52 -6.38 -6.38
N ARG A 57 9.08 -7.41 -7.11
CA ARG A 57 9.96 -8.13 -8.05
C ARG A 57 10.33 -7.33 -9.29
N THR A 58 9.40 -6.49 -9.79
CA THR A 58 9.60 -5.72 -11.02
C THR A 58 10.56 -4.54 -10.82
N PHE A 59 10.42 -3.83 -9.72
CA PHE A 59 11.16 -2.59 -9.48
C PHE A 59 12.38 -2.76 -8.55
N GLY A 60 12.53 -3.91 -7.88
CA GLY A 60 13.71 -4.24 -7.08
C GLY A 60 14.06 -3.16 -6.07
N ASP A 61 15.31 -2.71 -6.10
CA ASP A 61 15.85 -1.76 -5.13
C ASP A 61 15.31 -0.33 -5.26
N ASP A 62 14.69 0.02 -6.40
CA ASP A 62 14.09 1.35 -6.60
C ASP A 62 12.78 1.53 -5.85
N LEU A 63 12.12 0.42 -5.47
CA LEU A 63 10.84 0.40 -4.79
C LEU A 63 10.95 -0.32 -3.44
N ALA A 64 10.44 0.31 -2.38
CA ALA A 64 10.17 -0.37 -1.12
C ALA A 64 8.69 -0.75 -1.05
N VAL A 65 8.38 -2.03 -1.06
CA VAL A 65 7.02 -2.52 -0.78
C VAL A 65 6.94 -2.90 0.68
N ILE A 66 5.99 -2.32 1.40
CA ILE A 66 5.75 -2.53 2.83
C ILE A 66 4.32 -2.98 3.02
N GLY A 67 4.13 -4.15 3.60
CA GLY A 67 2.83 -4.60 4.06
C GLY A 67 2.51 -4.01 5.44
N LEU A 68 1.28 -3.56 5.62
CA LEU A 68 0.77 -3.12 6.91
C LEU A 68 -0.45 -3.97 7.28
N HIS A 69 -0.28 -4.89 8.21
CA HIS A 69 -1.37 -5.74 8.69
C HIS A 69 -2.24 -4.96 9.67
N SER A 70 -3.28 -4.31 9.15
CA SER A 70 -4.17 -3.41 9.88
C SER A 70 -5.47 -4.12 10.23
N VAL A 71 -5.54 -4.71 11.42
CA VAL A 71 -6.70 -5.51 11.87
C VAL A 71 -7.70 -4.63 12.59
N PHE A 72 -8.91 -4.48 12.06
CA PHE A 72 -10.02 -3.74 12.68
C PHE A 72 -11.27 -4.61 12.92
N GLU A 73 -11.21 -5.88 12.53
CA GLU A 73 -12.26 -6.88 12.73
C GLU A 73 -11.63 -8.26 12.91
N HIS A 74 -12.36 -9.23 13.44
CA HIS A 74 -11.90 -10.62 13.59
C HIS A 74 -10.52 -10.77 14.27
N HIS A 75 -10.22 -9.93 15.27
CA HIS A 75 -8.91 -9.86 15.93
C HIS A 75 -8.41 -11.23 16.44
N ALA A 76 -9.31 -12.06 16.99
CA ALA A 76 -8.94 -13.38 17.50
C ALA A 76 -8.44 -14.35 16.42
N ALA A 77 -8.86 -14.17 15.16
CA ALA A 77 -8.44 -15.01 14.03
C ALA A 77 -7.18 -14.47 13.36
N MET A 78 -6.95 -13.15 13.43
CA MET A 78 -5.86 -12.46 12.72
C MET A 78 -4.73 -12.04 13.67
N THR A 79 -4.24 -13.00 14.45
CA THR A 79 -3.13 -12.80 15.39
C THR A 79 -1.78 -12.72 14.68
N PRO A 80 -0.72 -12.17 15.31
CA PRO A 80 0.64 -12.21 14.73
C PRO A 80 1.13 -13.62 14.41
N THR A 81 0.74 -14.63 15.21
CA THR A 81 1.08 -16.03 14.92
C THR A 81 0.40 -16.55 13.66
N SER A 82 -0.89 -16.22 13.48
CA SER A 82 -1.61 -16.57 12.26
C SER A 82 -1.04 -15.85 11.05
N LEU A 83 -0.61 -14.58 11.22
CA LEU A 83 0.02 -13.80 10.18
C LEU A 83 1.35 -14.43 9.72
N GLU A 84 2.19 -14.90 10.63
CA GLU A 84 3.45 -15.55 10.30
C GLU A 84 3.24 -16.75 9.39
N ALA A 85 2.30 -17.63 9.74
CA ALA A 85 1.93 -18.77 8.92
C ALA A 85 1.35 -18.34 7.57
N PHE A 86 0.48 -17.33 7.56
CA PHE A 86 -0.10 -16.79 6.34
C PHE A 86 0.97 -16.25 5.37
N LEU A 87 1.91 -15.44 5.85
CA LEU A 87 2.98 -14.88 5.03
C LEU A 87 3.84 -15.97 4.40
N HIS A 88 4.14 -17.03 5.16
CA HIS A 88 4.88 -18.19 4.68
C HIS A 88 4.10 -18.92 3.58
N GLU A 89 2.85 -19.31 3.83
CA GLU A 89 2.03 -20.09 2.91
C GLU A 89 1.72 -19.34 1.60
N TYR A 90 1.53 -18.03 1.65
CA TYR A 90 1.28 -17.20 0.47
C TYR A 90 2.56 -16.68 -0.20
N GLY A 91 3.75 -17.04 0.30
CA GLY A 91 5.04 -16.65 -0.27
C GLY A 91 5.27 -15.14 -0.30
N ILE A 92 4.76 -14.42 0.71
CA ILE A 92 4.95 -12.97 0.83
C ILE A 92 6.32 -12.72 1.43
N GLY A 93 7.23 -12.14 0.63
CA GLY A 93 8.64 -11.94 1.01
C GLY A 93 9.02 -10.51 1.34
N PHE A 94 8.18 -9.51 1.07
CA PHE A 94 8.44 -8.12 1.46
C PHE A 94 8.17 -7.89 2.96
N PRO A 95 8.80 -6.86 3.58
CA PRO A 95 8.59 -6.55 5.00
C PRO A 95 7.13 -6.27 5.33
N VAL A 96 6.65 -6.83 6.45
CA VAL A 96 5.29 -6.65 6.93
C VAL A 96 5.30 -6.23 8.39
N GLY A 97 4.75 -5.04 8.67
CA GLY A 97 4.52 -4.54 10.02
C GLY A 97 3.09 -4.85 10.51
N VAL A 98 2.97 -5.20 11.78
CA VAL A 98 1.67 -5.32 12.45
C VAL A 98 1.28 -3.95 12.99
N ASP A 99 0.21 -3.36 12.46
CA ASP A 99 -0.27 -2.05 12.90
C ASP A 99 -0.68 -2.09 14.39
N ALA A 100 -0.25 -1.09 15.14
CA ALA A 100 -0.52 -1.01 16.57
C ALA A 100 -1.97 -0.58 16.83
N HIS A 101 -2.48 -0.95 18.01
CA HIS A 101 -3.75 -0.43 18.53
C HIS A 101 -3.52 0.46 19.73
N ARG A 102 -4.44 1.37 20.00
CA ARG A 102 -4.43 2.23 21.18
C ARG A 102 -5.44 1.72 22.20
N GLY A 103 -4.96 0.99 23.21
CA GLY A 103 -5.85 0.37 24.18
C GLY A 103 -6.85 -0.56 23.53
N ASP A 104 -8.13 -0.41 23.85
CA ASP A 104 -9.23 -1.22 23.32
C ASP A 104 -9.86 -0.66 22.04
N ASP A 105 -9.26 0.37 21.43
CA ASP A 105 -9.75 0.91 20.14
C ASP A 105 -9.58 -0.16 19.04
N PRO A 106 -10.65 -0.59 18.37
CA PRO A 106 -10.56 -1.57 17.31
C PRO A 106 -9.85 -1.03 16.07
N THR A 107 -9.70 0.29 15.93
CA THR A 107 -9.08 0.93 14.78
C THR A 107 -7.57 1.02 14.95
N PRO A 108 -6.77 0.44 14.03
CA PRO A 108 -5.32 0.52 14.12
C PRO A 108 -4.78 1.95 13.99
N VAL A 109 -3.67 2.22 14.65
CA VAL A 109 -3.11 3.57 14.80
C VAL A 109 -2.64 4.15 13.47
N THR A 110 -1.87 3.39 12.69
CA THR A 110 -1.38 3.85 11.39
C THR A 110 -2.52 3.97 10.39
N PHE A 111 -3.41 2.99 10.37
CA PHE A 111 -4.61 2.99 9.54
C PHE A 111 -5.43 4.28 9.74
N ALA A 112 -5.72 4.64 11.01
CA ALA A 112 -6.43 5.87 11.34
C ALA A 112 -5.65 7.13 10.94
N ARG A 113 -4.33 7.13 11.18
CA ARG A 113 -3.45 8.28 10.87
C ARG A 113 -3.38 8.59 9.38
N TYR A 114 -3.43 7.57 8.54
CA TYR A 114 -3.49 7.72 7.08
C TYR A 114 -4.91 7.98 6.55
N GLY A 115 -5.92 8.02 7.42
CA GLY A 115 -7.31 8.22 7.01
C GLY A 115 -7.87 7.05 6.17
N MET A 116 -7.33 5.85 6.36
CA MET A 116 -7.81 4.66 5.66
C MET A 116 -9.23 4.28 6.14
N ARG A 117 -10.02 3.69 5.26
CA ARG A 117 -11.43 3.35 5.53
C ARG A 117 -11.77 1.88 5.32
N GLY A 118 -10.79 1.11 4.88
CA GLY A 118 -10.95 -0.32 4.59
C GLY A 118 -9.68 -0.92 4.03
N THR A 119 -9.71 -2.20 3.76
CA THR A 119 -8.63 -2.95 3.11
C THR A 119 -9.15 -3.67 1.86
N PRO A 120 -8.31 -3.84 0.81
CA PRO A 120 -6.95 -3.32 0.72
C PRO A 120 -6.93 -1.79 0.57
N THR A 121 -5.88 -1.16 1.07
CA THR A 121 -5.58 0.25 0.77
C THR A 121 -4.12 0.37 0.38
N THR A 122 -3.88 0.87 -0.82
CA THR A 122 -2.55 1.13 -1.36
C THR A 122 -2.19 2.60 -1.20
N VAL A 123 -1.04 2.89 -0.60
CA VAL A 123 -0.51 4.24 -0.45
C VAL A 123 0.80 4.36 -1.20
N LEU A 124 0.94 5.41 -2.02
CA LEU A 124 2.17 5.75 -2.73
C LEU A 124 2.87 6.91 -2.04
N ILE A 125 4.16 6.73 -1.75
CA ILE A 125 5.01 7.74 -1.14
C ILE A 125 6.26 7.88 -2.01
N ASP A 126 6.65 9.11 -2.32
CA ASP A 126 7.82 9.36 -3.14
C ASP A 126 9.14 9.27 -2.36
N ARG A 127 10.26 9.47 -3.07
CA ARG A 127 11.62 9.42 -2.54
C ARG A 127 11.88 10.42 -1.41
N ASP A 128 11.16 11.54 -1.40
CA ASP A 128 11.24 12.58 -0.38
C ASP A 128 10.29 12.31 0.79
N GLY A 129 9.55 11.20 0.76
CA GLY A 129 8.57 10.81 1.77
C GLY A 129 7.28 11.62 1.72
N VAL A 130 6.93 12.14 0.57
CA VAL A 130 5.68 12.88 0.34
C VAL A 130 4.62 11.90 -0.14
N LEU A 131 3.42 12.02 0.43
CA LEU A 131 2.25 11.24 0.03
C LEU A 131 1.84 11.64 -1.39
N ARG A 132 1.77 10.65 -2.30
CA ARG A 132 1.47 10.87 -3.72
C ARG A 132 0.21 10.17 -4.18
N GLY A 133 -0.22 9.15 -3.50
CA GLY A 133 -1.44 8.43 -3.83
C GLY A 133 -2.02 7.68 -2.64
N HIS A 134 -3.33 7.53 -2.64
CA HIS A 134 -4.08 6.79 -1.64
C HIS A 134 -5.30 6.16 -2.32
N HIS A 135 -5.30 4.84 -2.44
CA HIS A 135 -6.33 4.10 -3.15
C HIS A 135 -6.97 3.06 -2.25
N LEU A 136 -8.29 3.12 -2.09
CA LEU A 136 -9.08 2.11 -1.38
C LEU A 136 -9.61 1.08 -2.38
N GLY A 137 -9.43 -0.18 -2.09
CA GLY A 137 -9.81 -1.30 -2.93
C GLY A 137 -8.68 -1.79 -3.82
N ALA A 138 -8.98 -2.76 -4.68
CA ALA A 138 -8.01 -3.27 -5.64
C ALA A 138 -7.73 -2.23 -6.73
N ALA A 139 -6.47 -1.85 -6.87
CA ALA A 139 -6.03 -0.95 -7.93
C ALA A 139 -5.86 -1.72 -9.25
N ASP A 140 -5.96 -1.01 -10.38
CA ASP A 140 -5.57 -1.58 -11.67
C ASP A 140 -4.06 -1.79 -11.73
N ASP A 141 -3.62 -2.99 -12.13
CA ASP A 141 -2.21 -3.41 -12.15
C ASP A 141 -1.34 -2.46 -13.01
N MET A 142 -1.83 -2.11 -14.20
CA MET A 142 -1.05 -1.29 -15.14
C MET A 142 -1.00 0.17 -14.67
N ALA A 143 -2.10 0.69 -14.17
CA ALA A 143 -2.17 2.05 -13.64
C ALA A 143 -1.25 2.23 -12.43
N LEU A 144 -1.25 1.27 -11.50
CA LEU A 144 -0.40 1.30 -10.32
C LEU A 144 1.08 1.16 -10.70
N ALA A 145 1.43 0.22 -11.57
CA ALA A 145 2.81 0.06 -12.04
C ALA A 145 3.32 1.30 -12.79
N ALA A 146 2.50 1.91 -13.63
CA ALA A 146 2.84 3.16 -14.32
C ALA A 146 3.04 4.33 -13.34
N ALA A 147 2.21 4.43 -12.28
CA ALA A 147 2.37 5.44 -11.25
C ALA A 147 3.68 5.26 -10.47
N VAL A 148 4.00 4.03 -10.07
CA VAL A 148 5.27 3.69 -9.42
C VAL A 148 6.46 4.04 -10.32
N ALA A 149 6.46 3.63 -11.59
CA ALA A 149 7.53 3.93 -12.54
C ALA A 149 7.79 5.44 -12.66
N ARG A 150 6.72 6.24 -12.78
CA ARG A 150 6.85 7.69 -12.88
C ARG A 150 7.42 8.33 -11.61
N LEU A 151 7.05 7.82 -10.42
CA LEU A 151 7.63 8.30 -9.16
C LEU A 151 9.10 7.94 -9.05
N ILE A 152 9.51 6.78 -9.59
CA ILE A 152 10.91 6.37 -9.65
C ILE A 152 11.71 7.28 -10.58
N GLU A 153 11.16 7.64 -11.75
CA GLU A 153 11.90 8.38 -12.77
C GLU A 153 11.99 9.89 -12.52
N ALA A 154 10.90 10.55 -12.16
CA ALA A 154 10.85 12.02 -12.29
C ALA A 154 10.07 12.80 -11.21
N GLY A 155 9.56 12.20 -10.18
CA GLY A 155 8.82 12.94 -9.15
C GLY A 155 7.28 12.92 -9.32
N PRO A 156 6.54 13.89 -8.80
CA PRO A 156 5.14 13.73 -8.46
C PRO A 156 4.23 13.49 -9.67
N VAL A 157 3.42 12.43 -9.58
CA VAL A 157 2.35 12.14 -10.52
C VAL A 157 1.04 12.04 -9.77
N ASP A 158 0.04 12.76 -10.24
CA ASP A 158 -1.35 12.54 -9.83
C ASP A 158 -1.89 11.30 -10.56
N TRP A 159 -1.80 10.15 -9.92
CA TRP A 159 -2.28 8.88 -10.50
C TRP A 159 -3.78 8.67 -10.32
N HIS A 160 -4.45 9.54 -9.53
CA HIS A 160 -5.90 9.61 -9.41
C HIS A 160 -6.53 10.49 -10.49
N ALA A 161 -5.73 11.23 -11.26
CA ALA A 161 -6.23 11.94 -12.40
C ALA A 161 -6.87 10.92 -13.36
N GLU A 162 -8.19 10.86 -13.34
CA GLU A 162 -8.96 10.15 -14.35
C GLU A 162 -8.54 10.70 -15.71
N ARG A 163 -7.69 9.96 -16.42
CA ARG A 163 -7.58 10.21 -17.85
C ARG A 163 -8.92 9.77 -18.42
N PRO A 164 -9.65 10.64 -19.09
CA PRO A 164 -10.78 10.17 -19.86
C PRO A 164 -10.23 9.11 -20.81
N SER A 165 -10.54 7.85 -20.53
CA SER A 165 -10.26 6.78 -21.48
C SER A 165 -11.05 7.12 -22.72
N PRO A 166 -10.41 7.21 -23.91
CA PRO A 166 -11.16 7.36 -25.13
C PRO A 166 -12.09 6.16 -25.25
N VAL A 167 -13.37 6.41 -25.07
CA VAL A 167 -14.40 5.40 -25.25
C VAL A 167 -14.80 5.43 -26.71
N CYS A 168 -14.50 4.37 -27.43
CA CYS A 168 -15.09 4.17 -28.74
C CYS A 168 -16.46 3.52 -28.54
N THR A 169 -17.54 4.23 -28.92
CA THR A 169 -18.88 3.69 -28.91
C THR A 169 -19.14 2.83 -30.15
N VAL A 170 -20.13 1.94 -30.07
CA VAL A 170 -20.54 1.07 -31.18
C VAL A 170 -20.94 1.83 -32.46
N ASP A 171 -21.21 3.12 -32.35
CA ASP A 171 -21.50 4.04 -33.45
C ASP A 171 -20.23 4.61 -34.12
N GLY A 172 -19.02 4.14 -33.71
CA GLY A 172 -17.73 4.54 -34.28
C GLY A 172 -17.22 5.92 -33.85
N LYS A 173 -17.79 6.52 -32.79
CA LYS A 173 -17.29 7.76 -32.19
C LYS A 173 -16.34 7.45 -31.04
N CYS A 174 -15.09 7.91 -31.18
CA CYS A 174 -14.09 7.92 -30.10
C CYS A 174 -13.99 9.35 -29.56
N ALA A 175 -14.14 9.55 -28.25
CA ALA A 175 -13.97 10.82 -27.56
C ALA A 175 -12.85 10.71 -26.52
#